data_ee83c46cfcf7429ec9196ff47f40e75b
#
_entry.id   ee83c46cfcf7429ec9196ff47f40e75b
#
_cell.length_a   1.000
_cell.length_b   1.000
_cell.length_c   1.000
_cell.angle_alpha   90.00
_cell.angle_beta   90.00
_cell.angle_gamma   90.00
#
_symmetry.space_group_name_H-M   'P 1'
#
loop_
_entity.id
_entity.type
_entity.pdbx_description
1 polymer ?
#
loop_
_entity_poly.entity_id
_entity_poly.type
_entity_poly.pdbx_seq_one_letter_code
_entity_poly.pdbx_strand_id
1 'polypeptide(L)'
;MLMLVGAQVKYPVTVKILSIGNSFSEDALYYLYDIAESAGVNVVAGNLYYSGCSLKIHDENAKKNIKAYSYHKWTSEGMTIEEDKTMKEVILDEKWDYITFQQSSEDSGLYVTYQPYLNNLINYVKSLRPNAKFALNMTWAYSEDSRNNGFAKYNYSQFNMYR
;
A
#
# COMPACT_ATOMS: atom_id res chain seq x y z
N MET A 1 -41.15 30.48 20.70
CA MET A 1 -41.06 29.35 19.76
C MET A 1 -39.58 29.18 19.42
N LEU A 2 -38.89 28.33 20.12
CA LEU A 2 -37.46 28.06 19.86
C LEU A 2 -37.36 27.01 18.74
N MET A 3 -36.84 27.40 17.59
CA MET A 3 -36.47 26.45 16.56
C MET A 3 -35.17 25.76 16.99
N LEU A 4 -35.25 24.50 17.37
CA LEU A 4 -34.11 23.63 17.45
C LEU A 4 -33.61 23.35 16.01
N VAL A 5 -32.57 24.05 15.59
CA VAL A 5 -31.81 23.67 14.40
C VAL A 5 -31.09 22.38 14.74
N GLY A 6 -31.65 21.25 14.31
CA GLY A 6 -31.01 19.95 14.44
C GLY A 6 -29.68 19.98 13.69
N ALA A 7 -28.58 19.96 14.42
CA ALA A 7 -27.29 19.68 13.84
C ALA A 7 -27.37 18.30 13.16
N GLN A 8 -27.25 18.24 11.84
CA GLN A 8 -27.09 16.98 11.15
C GLN A 8 -25.77 16.37 11.64
N VAL A 9 -25.89 15.27 12.38
CA VAL A 9 -24.72 14.45 12.72
C VAL A 9 -24.18 13.90 11.40
N LYS A 10 -23.14 14.55 10.89
CA LYS A 10 -22.41 14.06 9.73
C LYS A 10 -21.60 12.86 10.24
N TYR A 11 -22.07 11.65 9.95
CA TYR A 11 -21.31 10.46 10.27
C TYR A 11 -19.92 10.59 9.62
N PRO A 12 -18.84 10.36 10.35
CA PRO A 12 -17.50 10.48 9.80
C PRO A 12 -17.36 9.54 8.60
N VAL A 13 -16.87 10.07 7.49
CA VAL A 13 -16.61 9.27 6.28
C VAL A 13 -15.48 8.30 6.62
N THR A 14 -15.71 7.01 6.41
CA THR A 14 -14.64 6.00 6.53
C THR A 14 -13.81 6.00 5.24
N VAL A 15 -12.50 6.24 5.37
CA VAL A 15 -11.54 6.15 4.27
C VAL A 15 -10.96 4.75 4.23
N LYS A 16 -10.95 4.10 3.07
CA LYS A 16 -10.44 2.74 2.88
C LYS A 16 -9.19 2.74 2.02
N ILE A 17 -8.09 2.30 2.58
CA ILE A 17 -6.76 2.33 1.95
C ILE A 17 -6.19 0.92 1.90
N LEU A 18 -5.75 0.48 0.72
CA LEU A 18 -5.00 -0.76 0.53
C LEU A 18 -3.59 -0.44 0.05
N SER A 19 -2.58 -0.95 0.73
CA SER A 19 -1.20 -0.95 0.23
C SER A 19 -0.84 -2.31 -0.37
N ILE A 20 -0.30 -2.30 -1.59
CA ILE A 20 0.28 -3.46 -2.25
C ILE A 20 1.79 -3.28 -2.20
N GLY A 21 2.48 -4.02 -1.32
CA GLY A 21 3.89 -3.77 -1.07
C GLY A 21 4.58 -4.84 -0.21
N ASN A 22 5.52 -4.37 0.59
CA ASN A 22 6.38 -5.18 1.44
C ASN A 22 6.55 -4.54 2.83
N SER A 23 7.68 -4.76 3.52
CA SER A 23 7.94 -4.20 4.86
C SER A 23 7.82 -2.67 4.95
N PHE A 24 8.11 -1.93 3.87
CA PHE A 24 7.95 -0.47 3.85
C PHE A 24 6.47 -0.05 3.82
N SER A 25 5.60 -0.82 3.15
CA SER A 25 4.16 -0.55 3.22
C SER A 25 3.59 -0.91 4.59
N GLU A 26 4.11 -1.95 5.23
CA GLU A 26 3.75 -2.30 6.60
C GLU A 26 4.14 -1.17 7.57
N ASP A 27 5.38 -0.66 7.49
CA ASP A 27 5.85 0.46 8.29
C ASP A 27 5.00 1.72 8.08
N ALA A 28 4.69 2.06 6.83
CA ALA A 28 3.86 3.22 6.50
C ALA A 28 2.43 3.15 7.06
N LEU A 29 1.88 1.94 7.23
CA LEU A 29 0.53 1.72 7.74
C LEU A 29 0.49 1.50 9.25
N TYR A 30 1.63 1.19 9.88
CA TYR A 30 1.71 0.71 11.26
C TYR A 30 1.00 1.66 12.25
N TYR A 31 1.21 2.96 12.11
CA TYR A 31 0.57 3.97 12.94
C TYR A 31 -0.59 4.71 12.26
N LEU A 32 -0.89 4.38 11.00
CA LEU A 32 -1.89 5.13 10.23
C LEU A 32 -3.27 5.09 10.89
N TYR A 33 -3.66 3.93 11.42
CA TYR A 33 -4.95 3.76 12.08
C TYR A 33 -5.06 4.65 13.32
N ASP A 34 -4.08 4.61 14.22
CA ASP A 34 -4.07 5.38 15.47
C ASP A 34 -3.99 6.90 15.21
N ILE A 35 -3.21 7.30 14.21
CA ILE A 35 -3.12 8.71 13.77
C ILE A 35 -4.47 9.19 13.25
N ALA A 36 -5.12 8.41 12.40
CA ALA A 36 -6.42 8.75 11.84
C ALA A 36 -7.51 8.83 12.93
N GLU A 37 -7.54 7.87 13.84
CA GLU A 37 -8.46 7.85 14.97
C GLU A 37 -8.27 9.10 15.86
N SER A 38 -7.03 9.45 16.19
CA SER A 38 -6.71 10.65 16.97
C SER A 38 -7.15 11.96 16.28
N ALA A 39 -7.20 11.95 14.96
CA ALA A 39 -7.68 13.06 14.13
C ALA A 39 -9.20 13.02 13.90
N GLY A 40 -9.93 12.05 14.47
CA GLY A 40 -11.37 11.89 14.27
C GLY A 40 -11.75 11.39 12.88
N VAL A 41 -10.84 10.71 12.19
CA VAL A 41 -11.06 10.14 10.85
C VAL A 41 -11.16 8.63 10.97
N ASN A 42 -12.26 8.05 10.50
CA ASN A 42 -12.40 6.60 10.43
C ASN A 42 -11.59 6.06 9.24
N VAL A 43 -10.76 5.05 9.50
CA VAL A 43 -9.96 4.37 8.48
C VAL A 43 -10.16 2.87 8.53
N VAL A 44 -10.24 2.23 7.37
CA VAL A 44 -9.93 0.81 7.19
C VAL A 44 -8.64 0.76 6.38
N ALA A 45 -7.59 0.22 6.97
CA ALA A 45 -6.29 0.07 6.31
C ALA A 45 -6.01 -1.41 6.02
N GLY A 46 -5.58 -1.72 4.82
CA GLY A 46 -5.15 -3.05 4.40
C GLY A 46 -3.74 -3.04 3.86
N ASN A 47 -2.96 -4.07 4.17
CA ASN A 47 -1.65 -4.30 3.58
C ASN A 47 -1.62 -5.67 2.91
N LEU A 48 -1.49 -5.70 1.60
CA LEU A 48 -1.20 -6.91 0.83
C LEU A 48 0.31 -7.11 0.87
N TYR A 49 0.76 -7.80 1.90
CA TYR A 49 2.16 -7.95 2.26
C TYR A 49 2.82 -9.15 1.60
N TYR A 50 3.98 -8.92 1.01
CA TYR A 50 4.92 -9.95 0.62
C TYR A 50 6.36 -9.45 0.80
N SER A 51 7.14 -10.09 1.68
CA SER A 51 8.47 -9.63 2.09
C SER A 51 9.39 -9.42 0.88
N GLY A 52 10.01 -8.22 0.79
CA GLY A 52 10.95 -7.87 -0.28
C GLY A 52 10.37 -7.84 -1.70
N CYS A 53 9.05 -7.95 -1.85
CA CYS A 53 8.41 -8.06 -3.15
C CYS A 53 8.61 -6.82 -4.02
N SER A 54 8.99 -7.04 -5.27
CA SER A 54 9.08 -6.00 -6.30
C SER A 54 7.78 -5.90 -7.11
N LEU A 55 7.59 -4.78 -7.83
CA LEU A 55 6.46 -4.61 -8.75
C LEU A 55 6.38 -5.72 -9.80
N LYS A 56 7.53 -6.23 -10.25
CA LYS A 56 7.59 -7.37 -11.17
C LYS A 56 6.96 -8.62 -10.57
N ILE A 57 7.34 -8.96 -9.34
CA ILE A 57 6.81 -10.14 -8.65
C ILE A 57 5.31 -9.98 -8.37
N HIS A 58 4.87 -8.78 -7.95
CA HIS A 58 3.45 -8.48 -7.78
C HIS A 58 2.65 -8.68 -9.09
N ASP A 59 3.16 -8.21 -10.23
CA ASP A 59 2.54 -8.38 -11.55
C ASP A 59 2.45 -9.86 -11.95
N GLU A 60 3.52 -10.63 -11.73
CA GLU A 60 3.53 -12.07 -12.00
C GLU A 60 2.53 -12.84 -11.12
N ASN A 61 2.47 -12.50 -9.83
CA ASN A 61 1.54 -13.12 -8.89
C ASN A 61 0.08 -12.79 -9.24
N ALA A 62 -0.20 -11.54 -9.64
CA ALA A 62 -1.53 -11.12 -10.08
C ALA A 62 -1.99 -11.92 -11.31
N LYS A 63 -1.11 -12.04 -12.34
CA LYS A 63 -1.41 -12.79 -13.57
C LYS A 63 -1.69 -14.27 -13.33
N LYS A 64 -0.96 -14.88 -12.39
CA LYS A 64 -1.08 -16.29 -12.05
C LYS A 64 -2.07 -16.56 -10.92
N ASN A 65 -2.63 -15.53 -10.32
CA ASN A 65 -3.51 -15.59 -9.14
C ASN A 65 -2.92 -16.43 -7.99
N ILE A 66 -1.63 -16.19 -7.66
CA ILE A 66 -0.90 -16.98 -6.67
C ILE A 66 -1.30 -16.55 -5.25
N LYS A 67 -1.51 -17.52 -4.37
CA LYS A 67 -1.69 -17.34 -2.93
C LYS A 67 -0.34 -17.11 -2.24
N ALA A 68 0.23 -15.91 -2.39
CA ALA A 68 1.58 -15.60 -1.91
C ALA A 68 1.61 -14.56 -0.81
N TYR A 69 0.46 -14.03 -0.41
CA TYR A 69 0.38 -12.85 0.42
C TYR A 69 -0.12 -13.14 1.83
N SER A 70 0.45 -12.44 2.79
CA SER A 70 -0.15 -12.18 4.08
C SER A 70 -0.99 -10.89 3.96
N TYR A 71 -2.24 -10.93 4.38
CA TYR A 71 -3.15 -9.79 4.38
C TYR A 71 -3.34 -9.26 5.79
N HIS A 72 -2.77 -8.10 6.06
CA HIS A 72 -2.92 -7.40 7.34
C HIS A 72 -4.02 -6.35 7.20
N LYS A 73 -5.00 -6.36 8.09
CA LYS A 73 -6.14 -5.43 8.04
C LYS A 73 -6.39 -4.80 9.39
N TRP A 74 -6.48 -3.48 9.42
CA TRP A 74 -6.79 -2.66 10.59
C TRP A 74 -8.20 -2.08 10.45
N THR A 75 -9.02 -2.29 11.47
CA THR A 75 -10.39 -1.78 11.58
C THR A 75 -10.64 -1.31 13.00
N SER A 76 -11.84 -0.76 13.30
CA SER A 76 -12.27 -0.43 14.67
C SER A 76 -12.32 -1.64 15.61
N GLU A 77 -12.31 -2.86 15.08
CA GLU A 77 -12.31 -4.10 15.86
C GLU A 77 -10.88 -4.61 16.16
N GLY A 78 -9.87 -3.91 15.64
CA GLY A 78 -8.46 -4.24 15.79
C GLY A 78 -7.80 -4.71 14.48
N MET A 79 -6.60 -5.26 14.63
CA MET A 79 -5.81 -5.80 13.52
C MET A 79 -6.05 -7.30 13.34
N THR A 80 -6.22 -7.72 12.11
CA THR A 80 -6.27 -9.14 11.71
C THR A 80 -5.20 -9.45 10.69
N ILE A 81 -4.71 -10.69 10.68
CA ILE A 81 -3.76 -11.21 9.69
C ILE A 81 -4.34 -12.49 9.09
N GLU A 82 -4.40 -12.54 7.78
CA GLU A 82 -4.84 -13.71 7.03
C GLU A 82 -3.75 -14.12 6.03
N GLU A 83 -3.30 -15.36 6.12
CA GLU A 83 -2.27 -15.90 5.23
C GLU A 83 -2.84 -16.51 3.95
N ASP A 84 -1.97 -16.85 3.02
CA ASP A 84 -2.30 -17.55 1.76
C ASP A 84 -3.38 -16.84 0.92
N LYS A 85 -3.31 -15.51 0.85
CA LYS A 85 -4.21 -14.69 0.04
C LYS A 85 -3.67 -14.45 -1.36
N THR A 86 -4.60 -14.36 -2.30
CA THR A 86 -4.33 -13.82 -3.63
C THR A 86 -4.54 -12.30 -3.64
N MET A 87 -3.90 -11.61 -4.58
CA MET A 87 -4.14 -10.18 -4.78
C MET A 87 -5.62 -9.89 -5.10
N LYS A 88 -6.27 -10.76 -5.86
CA LYS A 88 -7.67 -10.61 -6.24
C LYS A 88 -8.62 -10.67 -5.03
N GLU A 89 -8.41 -11.63 -4.13
CA GLU A 89 -9.23 -11.75 -2.91
C GLU A 89 -9.16 -10.48 -2.08
N VAL A 90 -7.96 -9.95 -1.84
CA VAL A 90 -7.75 -8.76 -1.01
C VAL A 90 -8.28 -7.49 -1.69
N ILE A 91 -8.09 -7.32 -3.00
CA ILE A 91 -8.68 -6.18 -3.72
C ILE A 91 -10.20 -6.21 -3.65
N LEU A 92 -10.81 -7.39 -3.65
CA LEU A 92 -12.27 -7.55 -3.61
C LEU A 92 -12.87 -7.53 -2.19
N ASP A 93 -12.06 -7.58 -1.15
CA ASP A 93 -12.52 -7.58 0.24
C ASP A 93 -13.26 -6.29 0.62
N GLU A 94 -12.74 -5.14 0.20
CA GLU A 94 -13.33 -3.84 0.51
C GLU A 94 -13.56 -2.99 -0.75
N LYS A 95 -14.38 -1.97 -0.62
CA LYS A 95 -14.49 -0.90 -1.63
C LYS A 95 -13.41 0.15 -1.35
N TRP A 96 -12.18 -0.17 -1.70
CA TRP A 96 -11.01 0.68 -1.48
C TRP A 96 -11.16 2.03 -2.18
N ASP A 97 -10.95 3.13 -1.42
CA ASP A 97 -10.91 4.49 -1.96
C ASP A 97 -9.53 4.78 -2.57
N TYR A 98 -8.48 4.28 -1.92
CA TYR A 98 -7.09 4.44 -2.35
C TYR A 98 -6.39 3.08 -2.38
N ILE A 99 -5.61 2.86 -3.43
CA ILE A 99 -4.72 1.70 -3.52
C ILE A 99 -3.32 2.21 -3.85
N THR A 100 -2.34 1.86 -3.00
CA THR A 100 -0.96 2.25 -3.20
C THR A 100 -0.14 1.08 -3.70
N PHE A 101 0.88 1.39 -4.50
CA PHE A 101 1.88 0.44 -4.95
C PHE A 101 3.24 0.86 -4.42
N GLN A 102 4.13 -0.10 -4.25
CA GLN A 102 5.48 0.13 -3.77
C GLN A 102 6.46 -0.74 -4.52
N GLN A 103 7.62 -0.17 -4.88
CA GLN A 103 8.73 -0.94 -5.41
C GLN A 103 9.56 -1.53 -4.26
N SER A 104 10.28 -2.62 -4.52
CA SER A 104 11.28 -3.12 -3.56
C SER A 104 12.35 -2.05 -3.29
N SER A 105 12.91 -2.04 -2.07
CA SER A 105 13.87 -1.02 -1.67
C SER A 105 15.08 -0.94 -2.62
N GLU A 106 15.60 -2.09 -3.03
CA GLU A 106 16.77 -2.17 -3.92
C GLU A 106 16.53 -1.66 -5.34
N ASP A 107 15.29 -1.55 -5.78
CA ASP A 107 14.91 -1.08 -7.12
C ASP A 107 14.16 0.27 -7.09
N SER A 108 13.95 0.85 -5.91
CA SER A 108 13.07 1.99 -5.73
C SER A 108 13.52 3.28 -6.44
N GLY A 109 14.83 3.49 -6.60
CA GLY A 109 15.39 4.61 -7.37
C GLY A 109 15.61 4.29 -8.85
N LEU A 110 15.28 3.08 -9.33
CA LEU A 110 15.50 2.67 -10.72
C LEU A 110 14.18 2.71 -11.50
N TYR A 111 13.87 3.86 -12.11
CA TYR A 111 12.64 4.05 -12.88
C TYR A 111 12.35 2.96 -13.91
N VAL A 112 13.39 2.43 -14.56
CA VAL A 112 13.24 1.34 -15.56
C VAL A 112 12.62 0.07 -14.99
N THR A 113 12.72 -0.15 -13.68
CA THR A 113 12.17 -1.34 -13.00
C THR A 113 10.67 -1.22 -12.69
N TYR A 114 10.08 -0.03 -12.87
CA TYR A 114 8.65 0.19 -12.67
C TYR A 114 7.82 -0.28 -13.87
N GLN A 115 8.37 -0.18 -15.08
CA GLN A 115 7.63 -0.50 -16.28
C GLN A 115 8.07 -1.83 -16.89
N PRO A 116 7.13 -2.63 -17.44
CA PRO A 116 5.68 -2.35 -17.59
C PRO A 116 4.83 -2.73 -16.36
N TYR A 117 5.45 -3.21 -15.29
CA TYR A 117 4.80 -3.89 -14.16
C TYR A 117 3.79 -2.99 -13.43
N LEU A 118 4.16 -1.74 -13.16
CA LEU A 118 3.26 -0.78 -12.51
C LEU A 118 2.00 -0.54 -13.35
N ASN A 119 2.16 -0.33 -14.66
CA ASN A 119 1.02 -0.13 -15.54
C ASN A 119 0.11 -1.37 -15.61
N ASN A 120 0.69 -2.57 -15.63
CA ASN A 120 -0.06 -3.82 -15.62
C ASN A 120 -0.87 -3.94 -14.32
N LEU A 121 -0.25 -3.67 -13.17
CA LEU A 121 -0.90 -3.70 -11.85
C LEU A 121 -2.03 -2.67 -11.76
N ILE A 122 -1.80 -1.44 -12.20
CA ILE A 122 -2.85 -0.40 -12.22
C ILE A 122 -4.04 -0.87 -13.08
N ASN A 123 -3.80 -1.41 -14.26
CA ASN A 123 -4.86 -1.91 -15.15
C ASN A 123 -5.60 -3.10 -14.52
N TYR A 124 -4.87 -4.01 -13.89
CA TYR A 124 -5.45 -5.14 -13.19
C TYR A 124 -6.36 -4.68 -12.04
N VAL A 125 -5.88 -3.77 -11.20
CA VAL A 125 -6.67 -3.23 -10.09
C VAL A 125 -7.86 -2.44 -10.60
N LYS A 126 -7.72 -1.62 -11.65
CA LYS A 126 -8.83 -0.89 -12.26
C LYS A 126 -9.93 -1.81 -12.78
N SER A 127 -9.58 -2.99 -13.28
CA SER A 127 -10.58 -3.97 -13.74
C SER A 127 -11.44 -4.51 -12.59
N LEU A 128 -10.92 -4.50 -11.36
CA LEU A 128 -11.61 -5.00 -10.15
C LEU A 128 -12.21 -3.87 -9.30
N ARG A 129 -11.58 -2.69 -9.28
CA ARG A 129 -11.97 -1.50 -8.51
C ARG A 129 -11.80 -0.24 -9.36
N PRO A 130 -12.71 0.03 -10.30
CA PRO A 130 -12.57 1.13 -11.28
C PRO A 130 -12.56 2.52 -10.65
N ASN A 131 -13.14 2.67 -9.46
CA ASN A 131 -13.26 3.98 -8.79
C ASN A 131 -12.13 4.24 -7.77
N ALA A 132 -11.23 3.29 -7.53
CA ALA A 132 -10.10 3.48 -6.64
C ALA A 132 -9.12 4.50 -7.22
N LYS A 133 -8.59 5.36 -6.34
CA LYS A 133 -7.47 6.26 -6.66
C LYS A 133 -6.16 5.57 -6.38
N PHE A 134 -5.12 5.94 -7.13
CA PHE A 134 -3.81 5.29 -7.03
C PHE A 134 -2.76 6.26 -6.54
N ALA A 135 -1.82 5.74 -5.74
CA ALA A 135 -0.61 6.44 -5.32
C ALA A 135 0.59 5.48 -5.31
N LEU A 136 1.78 6.04 -5.31
CA LEU A 136 3.01 5.30 -5.06
C LEU A 136 3.45 5.58 -3.62
N ASN A 137 3.72 4.52 -2.87
CA ASN A 137 4.42 4.61 -1.60
C ASN A 137 5.93 4.66 -1.90
N MET A 138 6.52 5.82 -1.69
CA MET A 138 7.94 6.05 -1.92
C MET A 138 8.74 5.53 -0.71
N THR A 139 9.69 4.64 -0.97
CA THR A 139 10.64 4.21 0.06
C THR A 139 11.74 5.26 0.25
N TRP A 140 12.38 5.25 1.41
CA TRP A 140 13.59 6.04 1.64
C TRP A 140 14.83 5.33 1.10
N ALA A 141 15.88 6.11 0.82
CA ALA A 141 17.16 5.57 0.39
C ALA A 141 17.88 4.85 1.56
N TYR A 142 18.77 3.94 1.21
CA TYR A 142 19.69 3.35 2.19
C TYR A 142 20.57 4.42 2.84
N SER A 143 20.99 4.20 4.09
CA SER A 143 21.98 5.06 4.73
C SER A 143 23.35 4.96 4.01
N GLU A 144 24.17 6.02 4.04
CA GLU A 144 25.47 6.08 3.35
C GLU A 144 26.46 4.98 3.80
N ASP A 145 26.30 4.47 5.03
CA ASP A 145 27.10 3.38 5.59
C ASP A 145 26.51 1.98 5.34
N SER A 146 25.37 1.91 4.61
CA SER A 146 24.72 0.64 4.33
C SER A 146 25.61 -0.30 3.54
N ARG A 147 25.62 -1.57 3.97
CA ARG A 147 26.30 -2.68 3.28
C ARG A 147 25.33 -3.53 2.45
N ASN A 148 24.11 -3.06 2.22
CA ASN A 148 23.14 -3.78 1.42
C ASN A 148 23.61 -3.87 -0.05
N ASN A 149 23.60 -5.07 -0.59
CA ASN A 149 24.04 -5.30 -1.98
C ASN A 149 23.18 -4.53 -3.01
N GLY A 150 21.91 -4.28 -2.71
CA GLY A 150 21.03 -3.46 -3.55
C GLY A 150 21.54 -2.01 -3.67
N PHE A 151 22.24 -1.48 -2.65
CA PHE A 151 22.79 -0.14 -2.66
C PHE A 151 23.94 0.03 -3.68
N ALA A 152 24.62 -1.06 -4.03
CA ALA A 152 25.66 -1.04 -5.07
C ALA A 152 25.13 -0.57 -6.43
N LYS A 153 23.83 -0.78 -6.74
CA LYS A 153 23.15 -0.28 -7.96
C LYS A 153 23.21 1.25 -8.07
N TYR A 154 23.40 1.94 -6.95
CA TYR A 154 23.47 3.40 -6.83
C TYR A 154 24.88 3.91 -6.51
N ASN A 155 25.91 3.07 -6.68
CA ASN A 155 27.29 3.37 -6.29
C ASN A 155 27.41 3.77 -4.80
N TYR A 156 26.61 3.16 -3.94
CA TYR A 156 26.55 3.45 -2.49
C TYR A 156 26.28 4.94 -2.18
N SER A 157 25.44 5.58 -2.96
CA SER A 157 25.08 7.00 -2.79
C SER A 157 23.59 7.19 -2.63
N GLN A 158 23.17 7.80 -1.53
CA GLN A 158 21.78 8.21 -1.31
C GLN A 158 21.29 9.15 -2.39
N PHE A 159 22.14 10.11 -2.80
CA PHE A 159 21.79 11.06 -3.87
C PHE A 159 21.40 10.34 -5.16
N ASN A 160 22.16 9.30 -5.55
CA ASN A 160 21.86 8.53 -6.74
C ASN A 160 20.57 7.70 -6.59
N MET A 161 20.24 7.29 -5.37
CA MET A 161 19.03 6.52 -5.10
C MET A 161 17.74 7.37 -5.09
N TYR A 162 17.87 8.68 -4.78
CA TYR A 162 16.74 9.62 -4.82
C TYR A 162 16.53 10.29 -6.19
N ARG A 163 17.47 10.15 -7.11
CA ARG A 163 17.48 10.83 -8.40
C ARG A 163 16.75 10.04 -9.50
#